data_1fbd3e667658e0fd5bc14489b69ef012
#
_entry.id   1fbd3e667658e0fd5bc14489b69ef012
#
_cell.length_a   1.000
_cell.length_b   1.000
_cell.length_c   1.000
_cell.angle_alpha   90.00
_cell.angle_beta   90.00
_cell.angle_gamma   90.00
#
_symmetry.space_group_name_H-M   'P 1'
#
loop_
_entity.id
_entity.type
_entity.pdbx_description
1 polymer ?
#
loop_
_entity_poly.entity_id
_entity_poly.type
_entity_poly.pdbx_seq_one_letter_code
_entity_poly.pdbx_strand_id
1 'polypeptide(L)'
;MATTKHLRVSSPMVVRGTDRLLTVQRPVVLAHIRSIRRGRPNATPAEIIRTLERRYLAAVTTGGALVGASAAIPAVGTGTALALSGVETAGFLEASALFAQSITEVHGIVLDDPDRARALVMTMVLGTAGTELVGQLAGQVTGAAPSRTAFWGETITKNLPRAVMGPIADRIKKTFIKRFSVAQGTNVVGRLVPFGVGAVIGGGGNHLLGRQIVRSARDGFGPAPETFPEWLTPIARVPRTPREPRDPRRPGLPRLPRRPRVPKAIETPEI
;
A
#
# COMPACT_ATOMS: atom_id res chain seq x y z
N MET A 1 14.47 34.97 21.26
CA MET A 1 13.70 33.81 21.71
C MET A 1 12.73 33.44 20.56
N ALA A 2 13.06 32.48 19.75
CA ALA A 2 12.20 32.03 18.65
C ALA A 2 11.33 30.87 19.15
N THR A 3 10.04 31.12 19.29
CA THR A 3 9.05 30.13 19.71
C THR A 3 8.92 29.08 18.61
N THR A 4 9.52 27.91 18.79
CA THR A 4 9.38 26.76 17.92
C THR A 4 7.92 26.31 17.94
N LYS A 5 7.16 26.70 16.93
CA LYS A 5 5.77 26.29 16.73
C LYS A 5 5.80 24.78 16.42
N HIS A 6 5.61 23.96 17.46
CA HIS A 6 5.38 22.52 17.31
C HIS A 6 4.22 22.34 16.33
N LEU A 7 4.53 21.89 15.11
CA LEU A 7 3.53 21.42 14.16
C LEU A 7 2.69 20.35 14.86
N ARG A 8 1.47 20.71 15.21
CA ARG A 8 0.50 19.77 15.80
C ARG A 8 0.25 18.66 14.78
N VAL A 9 0.89 17.53 15.02
CA VAL A 9 0.78 16.27 14.22
C VAL A 9 -0.66 15.75 14.18
N SER A 10 -1.57 16.38 14.90
CA SER A 10 -2.98 16.04 15.04
C SER A 10 -3.92 16.88 14.19
N SER A 11 -3.46 17.49 13.08
CA SER A 11 -4.41 18.22 12.23
C SER A 11 -5.41 17.24 11.61
N PRO A 12 -6.73 17.56 11.58
CA PRO A 12 -7.75 16.68 10.99
C PRO A 12 -7.47 16.31 9.53
N MET A 13 -6.67 17.11 8.84
CA MET A 13 -6.27 16.88 7.45
C MET A 13 -5.23 15.76 7.34
N VAL A 14 -4.23 15.72 8.24
CA VAL A 14 -3.23 14.64 8.28
C VAL A 14 -3.89 13.33 8.62
N VAL A 15 -4.79 13.32 9.60
CA VAL A 15 -5.53 12.13 10.02
C VAL A 15 -6.38 11.57 8.87
N ARG A 16 -7.17 12.43 8.20
CA ARG A 16 -8.00 12.01 7.05
C ARG A 16 -7.17 11.56 5.85
N GLY A 17 -6.05 12.23 5.58
CA GLY A 17 -5.12 11.83 4.52
C GLY A 17 -4.56 10.44 4.77
N THR A 18 -4.11 10.16 5.98
CA THR A 18 -3.57 8.84 6.37
C THR A 18 -4.63 7.73 6.22
N ASP A 19 -5.87 7.97 6.64
CA ASP A 19 -6.96 7.00 6.51
C ASP A 19 -7.22 6.62 5.04
N ARG A 20 -7.16 7.60 4.14
CA ARG A 20 -7.37 7.36 2.70
C ARG A 20 -6.21 6.57 2.08
N LEU A 21 -4.97 6.87 2.46
CA LEU A 21 -3.77 6.19 1.95
C LEU A 21 -3.66 4.73 2.42
N LEU A 22 -4.19 4.42 3.60
CA LEU A 22 -4.15 3.06 4.17
C LEU A 22 -5.31 2.17 3.68
N THR A 23 -6.24 2.70 2.89
CA THR A 23 -7.40 1.95 2.37
C THR A 23 -7.27 1.76 0.87
N VAL A 24 -6.76 0.60 0.46
CA VAL A 24 -6.74 0.19 -0.94
C VAL A 24 -8.03 -0.54 -1.26
N GLN A 25 -8.65 -0.23 -2.39
CA GLN A 25 -9.87 -0.90 -2.80
C GLN A 25 -9.58 -2.36 -3.20
N ARG A 26 -10.35 -3.30 -2.71
CA ARG A 26 -10.20 -4.75 -2.97
C ARG A 26 -10.06 -5.09 -4.46
N PRO A 27 -10.80 -4.49 -5.41
CA PRO A 27 -10.59 -4.75 -6.83
C PRO A 27 -9.17 -4.47 -7.32
N VAL A 28 -8.49 -3.43 -6.78
CA VAL A 28 -7.10 -3.08 -7.10
C VAL A 28 -6.16 -4.16 -6.56
N VAL A 29 -6.38 -4.62 -5.33
CA VAL A 29 -5.61 -5.71 -4.71
C VAL A 29 -5.71 -6.99 -5.54
N LEU A 30 -6.93 -7.39 -5.90
CA LEU A 30 -7.17 -8.57 -6.73
C LEU A 30 -6.56 -8.43 -8.13
N ALA A 31 -6.65 -7.25 -8.75
CA ALA A 31 -6.03 -6.97 -10.04
C ALA A 31 -4.50 -7.08 -9.97
N HIS A 32 -3.89 -6.60 -8.86
CA HIS A 32 -2.45 -6.71 -8.61
C HIS A 32 -2.02 -8.18 -8.51
N ILE A 33 -2.67 -8.99 -7.67
CA ILE A 33 -2.35 -10.41 -7.50
C ILE A 33 -2.56 -11.16 -8.83
N ARG A 34 -3.68 -10.94 -9.51
CA ARG A 34 -3.96 -11.57 -10.82
C ARG A 34 -2.94 -11.19 -11.88
N SER A 35 -2.39 -9.97 -11.84
CA SER A 35 -1.33 -9.55 -12.77
C SER A 35 -0.04 -10.34 -12.54
N ILE A 36 0.31 -10.62 -11.29
CA ILE A 36 1.46 -11.45 -10.95
C ILE A 36 1.24 -12.89 -11.40
N ARG A 37 0.06 -13.45 -11.13
CA ARG A 37 -0.28 -14.84 -11.49
C ARG A 37 -0.33 -15.05 -13.00
N ARG A 38 -0.75 -14.04 -13.79
CA ARG A 38 -0.71 -14.14 -15.27
C ARG A 38 0.69 -14.39 -15.82
N GLY A 39 1.72 -13.80 -15.18
CA GLY A 39 3.12 -14.04 -15.54
C GLY A 39 3.69 -15.34 -14.95
N ARG A 40 2.96 -15.99 -14.02
CA ARG A 40 3.39 -17.20 -13.31
C ARG A 40 2.19 -18.11 -13.01
N PRO A 41 1.58 -18.73 -14.03
CA PRO A 41 0.31 -19.46 -13.86
C PRO A 41 0.41 -20.67 -12.92
N ASN A 42 1.57 -21.30 -12.85
CA ASN A 42 1.82 -22.49 -12.02
C ASN A 42 2.45 -22.17 -10.65
N ALA A 43 2.56 -20.86 -10.30
CA ALA A 43 3.16 -20.49 -9.03
C ALA A 43 2.27 -20.88 -7.86
N THR A 44 2.88 -21.40 -6.81
CA THR A 44 2.23 -21.70 -5.52
C THR A 44 1.92 -20.43 -4.75
N PRO A 45 1.01 -20.45 -3.75
CA PRO A 45 0.77 -19.30 -2.87
C PRO A 45 2.05 -18.75 -2.23
N ALA A 46 2.95 -19.64 -1.79
CA ALA A 46 4.24 -19.26 -1.21
C ALA A 46 5.12 -18.49 -2.19
N GLU A 47 5.14 -18.86 -3.48
CA GLU A 47 5.91 -18.15 -4.51
C GLU A 47 5.29 -16.79 -4.87
N ILE A 48 3.96 -16.69 -4.84
CA ILE A 48 3.26 -15.41 -5.02
C ILE A 48 3.57 -14.48 -3.86
N ILE A 49 3.50 -14.94 -2.60
CA ILE A 49 3.88 -14.16 -1.41
C ILE A 49 5.32 -13.64 -1.55
N ARG A 50 6.30 -14.50 -1.87
CA ARG A 50 7.69 -14.06 -2.10
C ARG A 50 7.82 -13.04 -3.23
N THR A 51 6.96 -13.12 -4.24
CA THR A 51 6.96 -12.15 -5.34
C THR A 51 6.37 -10.81 -4.90
N LEU A 52 5.30 -10.83 -4.11
CA LEU A 52 4.71 -9.65 -3.48
C LEU A 52 5.73 -8.93 -2.58
N GLU A 53 6.43 -9.68 -1.71
CA GLU A 53 7.48 -9.16 -0.83
C GLU A 53 8.59 -8.46 -1.63
N ARG A 54 9.11 -9.12 -2.68
CA ARG A 54 10.18 -8.54 -3.52
C ARG A 54 9.72 -7.28 -4.25
N ARG A 55 8.52 -7.28 -4.82
CA ARG A 55 7.96 -6.10 -5.50
C ARG A 55 7.72 -4.95 -4.55
N TYR A 56 7.20 -5.24 -3.37
CA TYR A 56 7.00 -4.26 -2.32
C TYR A 56 8.33 -3.62 -1.89
N LEU A 57 9.33 -4.45 -1.54
CA LEU A 57 10.65 -3.94 -1.15
C LEU A 57 11.31 -3.12 -2.26
N ALA A 58 11.22 -3.56 -3.51
CA ALA A 58 11.74 -2.80 -4.65
C ALA A 58 11.03 -1.44 -4.78
N ALA A 59 9.71 -1.40 -4.69
CA ALA A 59 8.92 -0.17 -4.82
C ALA A 59 9.28 0.86 -3.73
N VAL A 60 9.30 0.45 -2.45
CA VAL A 60 9.59 1.38 -1.35
C VAL A 60 11.05 1.81 -1.33
N THR A 61 11.99 0.94 -1.69
CA THR A 61 13.41 1.26 -1.80
C THR A 61 13.66 2.27 -2.92
N THR A 62 13.10 2.03 -4.10
CA THR A 62 13.24 2.92 -5.26
C THR A 62 12.59 4.27 -4.98
N GLY A 63 11.38 4.30 -4.40
CA GLY A 63 10.70 5.53 -4.01
C GLY A 63 11.55 6.39 -3.07
N GLY A 64 12.08 5.79 -2.02
CA GLY A 64 12.96 6.48 -1.07
C GLY A 64 14.28 6.95 -1.71
N ALA A 65 14.87 6.14 -2.60
CA ALA A 65 16.09 6.51 -3.31
C ALA A 65 15.88 7.69 -4.26
N LEU A 66 14.76 7.72 -5.01
CA LEU A 66 14.42 8.81 -5.93
C LEU A 66 14.25 10.14 -5.19
N VAL A 67 13.51 10.14 -4.09
CA VAL A 67 13.32 11.36 -3.28
C VAL A 67 14.61 11.76 -2.57
N GLY A 68 15.39 10.80 -2.07
CA GLY A 68 16.69 11.08 -1.50
C GLY A 68 17.68 11.66 -2.52
N ALA A 69 17.66 11.18 -3.77
CA ALA A 69 18.48 11.70 -4.86
C ALA A 69 18.09 13.13 -5.26
N SER A 70 16.80 13.49 -5.20
CA SER A 70 16.35 14.85 -5.54
C SER A 70 16.95 15.93 -4.61
N ALA A 71 17.30 15.56 -3.38
CA ALA A 71 17.96 16.45 -2.43
C ALA A 71 19.40 16.83 -2.87
N ALA A 72 20.01 16.09 -3.81
CA ALA A 72 21.31 16.44 -4.37
C ALA A 72 21.27 17.54 -5.45
N ILE A 73 20.08 17.95 -5.88
CA ILE A 73 19.90 19.00 -6.90
C ILE A 73 19.91 20.36 -6.22
N PRO A 74 20.92 21.23 -6.50
CA PRO A 74 21.11 22.50 -5.79
C PRO A 74 19.94 23.50 -5.90
N ALA A 75 19.10 23.35 -6.92
CA ALA A 75 17.96 24.23 -7.18
C ALA A 75 16.65 23.81 -6.49
N VAL A 76 16.63 22.66 -5.81
CA VAL A 76 15.46 22.17 -5.11
C VAL A 76 15.38 22.83 -3.73
N GLY A 77 14.58 23.88 -3.62
CA GLY A 77 14.36 24.59 -2.36
C GLY A 77 13.68 23.72 -1.29
N THR A 78 13.81 24.14 -0.02
CA THR A 78 13.25 23.43 1.16
C THR A 78 11.75 23.12 1.02
N GLY A 79 10.97 23.98 0.38
CA GLY A 79 9.53 23.73 0.13
C GLY A 79 9.29 22.54 -0.79
N THR A 80 10.06 22.43 -1.87
CA THR A 80 9.97 21.30 -2.82
C THR A 80 10.43 19.99 -2.17
N ALA A 81 11.50 20.03 -1.38
CA ALA A 81 11.98 18.87 -0.64
C ALA A 81 10.94 18.34 0.36
N LEU A 82 10.23 19.25 1.06
CA LEU A 82 9.13 18.87 1.95
C LEU A 82 7.94 18.27 1.19
N ALA A 83 7.57 18.84 0.04
CA ALA A 83 6.50 18.31 -0.80
C ALA A 83 6.83 16.90 -1.32
N LEU A 84 8.05 16.69 -1.82
CA LEU A 84 8.55 15.39 -2.28
C LEU A 84 8.57 14.35 -1.15
N SER A 85 8.97 14.75 0.07
CA SER A 85 8.93 13.88 1.24
C SER A 85 7.50 13.48 1.62
N GLY A 86 6.52 14.39 1.46
CA GLY A 86 5.10 14.08 1.65
C GLY A 86 4.59 13.06 0.64
N VAL A 87 4.91 13.25 -0.65
CA VAL A 87 4.55 12.31 -1.73
C VAL A 87 5.18 10.94 -1.51
N GLU A 88 6.44 10.88 -1.11
CA GLU A 88 7.11 9.62 -0.80
C GLU A 88 6.46 8.89 0.38
N THR A 89 6.16 9.63 1.45
CA THR A 89 5.46 9.06 2.60
C THR A 89 4.10 8.48 2.21
N ALA A 90 3.34 9.20 1.37
CA ALA A 90 2.08 8.70 0.83
C ALA A 90 2.29 7.43 0.01
N GLY A 91 3.24 7.42 -0.92
CA GLY A 91 3.56 6.24 -1.74
C GLY A 91 4.03 5.04 -0.91
N PHE A 92 4.83 5.27 0.14
CA PHE A 92 5.23 4.23 1.08
C PHE A 92 4.03 3.60 1.78
N LEU A 93 3.08 4.42 2.27
CA LEU A 93 1.89 3.94 2.95
C LEU A 93 0.94 3.20 2.01
N GLU A 94 0.72 3.71 0.79
CA GLU A 94 -0.07 3.03 -0.24
C GLU A 94 0.53 1.69 -0.64
N ALA A 95 1.83 1.63 -0.88
CA ALA A 95 2.53 0.39 -1.19
C ALA A 95 2.42 -0.61 -0.05
N SER A 96 2.54 -0.15 1.21
CA SER A 96 2.39 -0.99 2.40
C SER A 96 0.96 -1.51 2.55
N ALA A 97 -0.04 -0.67 2.27
CA ALA A 97 -1.44 -1.07 2.30
C ALA A 97 -1.77 -2.10 1.21
N LEU A 98 -1.29 -1.88 -0.03
CA LEU A 98 -1.46 -2.82 -1.14
C LEU A 98 -0.78 -4.17 -0.83
N PHE A 99 0.44 -4.14 -0.28
CA PHE A 99 1.15 -5.34 0.12
C PHE A 99 0.40 -6.09 1.21
N ALA A 100 0.03 -5.43 2.32
CA ALA A 100 -0.66 -6.04 3.45
C ALA A 100 -1.98 -6.70 3.03
N GLN A 101 -2.80 -6.00 2.26
CA GLN A 101 -4.08 -6.53 1.77
C GLN A 101 -3.88 -7.63 0.72
N SER A 102 -2.80 -7.60 -0.05
CA SER A 102 -2.47 -8.70 -0.98
C SER A 102 -2.10 -9.97 -0.22
N ILE A 103 -1.38 -9.85 0.91
CA ILE A 103 -1.08 -11.01 1.76
C ILE A 103 -2.36 -11.60 2.36
N THR A 104 -3.29 -10.77 2.89
CA THR A 104 -4.57 -11.27 3.42
C THR A 104 -5.39 -12.02 2.38
N GLU A 105 -5.49 -11.48 1.16
CA GLU A 105 -6.22 -12.14 0.07
C GLU A 105 -5.60 -13.49 -0.31
N VAL A 106 -4.25 -13.60 -0.32
CA VAL A 106 -3.58 -14.88 -0.59
C VAL A 106 -3.81 -15.89 0.53
N HIS A 107 -3.94 -15.43 1.79
CA HIS A 107 -4.29 -16.25 2.94
C HIS A 107 -5.80 -16.57 3.06
N GLY A 108 -6.60 -16.20 2.06
CA GLY A 108 -8.03 -16.48 2.06
C GLY A 108 -8.83 -15.62 3.03
N ILE A 109 -8.31 -14.46 3.41
CA ILE A 109 -8.95 -13.53 4.31
C ILE A 109 -9.49 -12.34 3.52
N VAL A 110 -10.81 -12.17 3.52
CA VAL A 110 -11.47 -11.04 2.87
C VAL A 110 -11.62 -9.91 3.88
N LEU A 111 -11.05 -8.75 3.56
CA LEU A 111 -11.14 -7.53 4.36
C LEU A 111 -12.16 -6.57 3.75
N ASP A 112 -13.44 -6.76 4.09
CA ASP A 112 -14.52 -5.86 3.65
C ASP A 112 -14.70 -4.67 4.61
N ASP A 113 -14.16 -4.77 5.83
CA ASP A 113 -14.24 -3.73 6.85
C ASP A 113 -13.03 -2.78 6.77
N PRO A 114 -13.24 -1.50 6.42
CA PRO A 114 -12.15 -0.53 6.29
C PRO A 114 -11.36 -0.30 7.60
N ASP A 115 -11.99 -0.44 8.77
CA ASP A 115 -11.31 -0.25 10.05
C ASP A 115 -10.37 -1.40 10.34
N ARG A 116 -10.76 -2.63 10.01
CA ARG A 116 -9.89 -3.81 10.09
C ARG A 116 -8.71 -3.71 9.12
N ALA A 117 -8.97 -3.29 7.88
CA ALA A 117 -7.92 -3.11 6.88
C ALA A 117 -6.89 -2.08 7.35
N ARG A 118 -7.34 -0.93 7.87
CA ARG A 118 -6.47 0.11 8.41
C ARG A 118 -5.70 -0.37 9.63
N ALA A 119 -6.36 -1.01 10.58
CA ALA A 119 -5.72 -1.54 11.79
C ALA A 119 -4.63 -2.56 11.46
N LEU A 120 -4.90 -3.44 10.48
CA LEU A 120 -3.94 -4.41 9.99
C LEU A 120 -2.68 -3.73 9.43
N VAL A 121 -2.85 -2.79 8.49
CA VAL A 121 -1.73 -2.07 7.86
C VAL A 121 -0.92 -1.30 8.90
N MET A 122 -1.59 -0.57 9.79
CA MET A 122 -0.91 0.18 10.85
C MET A 122 -0.13 -0.74 11.81
N THR A 123 -0.70 -1.90 12.15
CA THR A 123 -0.04 -2.90 12.99
C THR A 123 1.22 -3.44 12.32
N MET A 124 1.16 -3.75 11.02
CA MET A 124 2.32 -4.18 10.24
C MET A 124 3.43 -3.11 10.21
N VAL A 125 3.07 -1.86 9.99
CA VAL A 125 4.03 -0.74 9.95
C VAL A 125 4.66 -0.50 11.33
N LEU A 126 3.89 -0.66 12.41
CA LEU A 126 4.39 -0.55 13.79
C LEU A 126 5.30 -1.73 14.19
N GLY A 127 5.24 -2.87 13.49
CA GLY A 127 6.03 -4.06 13.79
C GLY A 127 5.70 -4.63 15.17
N THR A 128 6.73 -4.99 15.95
CA THR A 128 6.57 -5.57 17.29
C THR A 128 5.67 -4.76 18.21
N ALA A 129 5.81 -3.43 18.18
CA ALA A 129 4.96 -2.56 18.99
C ALA A 129 3.48 -2.60 18.58
N GLY A 130 3.20 -2.86 17.30
CA GLY A 130 1.84 -3.07 16.82
C GLY A 130 1.28 -4.42 17.28
N THR A 131 2.06 -5.48 17.19
CA THR A 131 1.65 -6.82 17.63
C THR A 131 1.40 -6.89 19.13
N GLU A 132 2.27 -6.27 19.95
CA GLU A 132 2.07 -6.16 21.39
C GLU A 132 0.77 -5.40 21.73
N LEU A 133 0.52 -4.29 21.03
CA LEU A 133 -0.69 -3.50 21.22
C LEU A 133 -1.95 -4.29 20.87
N VAL A 134 -1.95 -5.04 19.77
CA VAL A 134 -3.06 -5.90 19.37
C VAL A 134 -3.29 -7.00 20.41
N GLY A 135 -2.23 -7.64 20.91
CA GLY A 135 -2.31 -8.65 21.95
C GLY A 135 -2.93 -8.11 23.24
N GLN A 136 -2.47 -6.93 23.70
CA GLN A 136 -3.02 -6.27 24.89
C GLN A 136 -4.49 -5.92 24.74
N LEU A 137 -4.88 -5.33 23.60
CA LEU A 137 -6.26 -4.91 23.33
C LEU A 137 -7.19 -6.11 23.15
N ALA A 138 -6.74 -7.17 22.47
CA ALA A 138 -7.50 -8.40 22.33
C ALA A 138 -7.73 -9.06 23.69
N GLY A 139 -6.69 -9.15 24.54
CA GLY A 139 -6.81 -9.69 25.90
C GLY A 139 -7.78 -8.89 26.77
N GLN A 140 -7.80 -7.57 26.66
CA GLN A 140 -8.78 -6.72 27.39
C GLN A 140 -10.24 -6.97 26.97
N VAL A 141 -10.46 -7.32 25.71
CA VAL A 141 -11.80 -7.55 25.16
C VAL A 141 -12.30 -8.97 25.40
N THR A 142 -11.43 -9.94 25.23
CA THR A 142 -11.78 -11.37 25.32
C THR A 142 -11.63 -11.96 26.72
N GLY A 143 -10.95 -11.24 27.63
CA GLY A 143 -10.60 -11.73 28.97
C GLY A 143 -9.56 -12.85 28.95
N ALA A 144 -9.08 -13.26 27.78
CA ALA A 144 -8.12 -14.33 27.62
C ALA A 144 -6.79 -13.78 27.10
N ALA A 145 -5.68 -14.23 27.65
CA ALA A 145 -4.38 -13.99 27.04
C ALA A 145 -4.34 -14.62 25.65
N PRO A 146 -3.87 -13.89 24.59
CA PRO A 146 -3.75 -14.47 23.26
C PRO A 146 -2.88 -15.72 23.33
N SER A 147 -3.36 -16.82 22.73
CA SER A 147 -2.57 -18.04 22.67
C SER A 147 -1.26 -17.76 21.93
N ARG A 148 -0.16 -18.37 22.37
CA ARG A 148 1.16 -18.22 21.70
C ARG A 148 1.16 -18.68 20.25
N THR A 149 0.15 -19.43 19.83
CA THR A 149 -0.05 -19.96 18.48
C THR A 149 -1.00 -19.11 17.62
N ALA A 150 -1.68 -18.11 18.21
CA ALA A 150 -2.58 -17.28 17.44
C ALA A 150 -1.81 -16.20 16.67
N PHE A 151 -1.98 -16.20 15.36
CA PHE A 151 -1.44 -15.16 14.50
C PHE A 151 -2.22 -13.85 14.72
N TRP A 152 -1.49 -12.77 15.00
CA TRP A 152 -2.11 -11.47 15.28
C TRP A 152 -2.94 -10.92 14.11
N GLY A 153 -2.57 -11.29 12.87
CA GLY A 153 -3.34 -10.94 11.68
C GLY A 153 -4.74 -11.53 11.71
N GLU A 154 -4.89 -12.80 12.08
CA GLU A 154 -6.20 -13.43 12.26
C GLU A 154 -7.00 -12.82 13.41
N THR A 155 -6.34 -12.41 14.47
CA THR A 155 -7.00 -11.72 15.60
C THR A 155 -7.70 -10.47 15.12
N ILE A 156 -7.03 -9.60 14.36
CA ILE A 156 -7.64 -8.37 13.81
C ILE A 156 -8.74 -8.71 12.80
N THR A 157 -8.53 -9.69 11.94
CA THR A 157 -9.39 -9.90 10.77
C THR A 157 -10.61 -10.75 11.07
N LYS A 158 -10.49 -11.74 11.98
CA LYS A 158 -11.54 -12.72 12.23
C LYS A 158 -12.08 -12.69 13.67
N ASN A 159 -11.19 -12.62 14.66
CA ASN A 159 -11.52 -12.95 16.03
C ASN A 159 -12.11 -11.79 16.87
N LEU A 160 -11.87 -10.54 16.48
CA LEU A 160 -12.41 -9.39 17.21
C LEU A 160 -13.85 -9.06 16.75
N PRO A 161 -14.80 -8.87 17.69
CA PRO A 161 -16.13 -8.42 17.36
C PRO A 161 -16.14 -7.04 16.69
N ARG A 162 -17.04 -6.81 15.74
CA ARG A 162 -17.16 -5.51 15.04
C ARG A 162 -17.35 -4.33 15.99
N ALA A 163 -18.13 -4.52 17.04
CA ALA A 163 -18.44 -3.45 18.01
C ALA A 163 -17.23 -2.89 18.73
N VAL A 164 -16.16 -3.68 18.89
CA VAL A 164 -14.92 -3.26 19.57
C VAL A 164 -13.82 -2.86 18.60
N MET A 165 -14.02 -3.09 17.31
CA MET A 165 -13.00 -2.82 16.30
C MET A 165 -12.70 -1.32 16.15
N GLY A 166 -13.71 -0.46 16.22
CA GLY A 166 -13.54 0.99 16.14
C GLY A 166 -12.60 1.54 17.22
N PRO A 167 -12.87 1.35 18.51
CA PRO A 167 -11.98 1.77 19.60
C PRO A 167 -10.57 1.20 19.51
N ILE A 168 -10.42 -0.06 19.07
CA ILE A 168 -9.11 -0.71 18.87
C ILE A 168 -8.36 -0.02 17.72
N ALA A 169 -9.02 0.16 16.58
CA ALA A 169 -8.44 0.83 15.43
C ALA A 169 -7.98 2.26 15.76
N ASP A 170 -8.77 3.00 16.54
CA ASP A 170 -8.40 4.35 17.00
C ASP A 170 -7.16 4.34 17.89
N ARG A 171 -7.01 3.36 18.76
CA ARG A 171 -5.86 3.26 19.66
C ARG A 171 -4.59 2.86 18.88
N ILE A 172 -4.72 1.94 17.95
CA ILE A 172 -3.63 1.58 17.01
C ILE A 172 -3.25 2.82 16.18
N LYS A 173 -4.23 3.56 15.66
CA LYS A 173 -4.04 4.78 14.89
C LYS A 173 -3.30 5.87 15.67
N LYS A 174 -3.68 6.14 16.90
CA LYS A 174 -2.98 7.11 17.76
C LYS A 174 -1.51 6.72 17.95
N THR A 175 -1.25 5.45 18.22
CA THR A 175 0.12 4.93 18.41
C THR A 175 0.91 5.00 17.11
N PHE A 176 0.27 4.66 15.97
CA PHE A 176 0.84 4.75 14.63
C PHE A 176 1.25 6.19 14.32
N ILE A 177 0.33 7.15 14.42
CA ILE A 177 0.62 8.56 14.13
C ILE A 177 1.77 9.06 15.00
N LYS A 178 1.76 8.76 16.29
CA LYS A 178 2.83 9.19 17.21
C LYS A 178 4.20 8.64 16.80
N ARG A 179 4.31 7.32 16.57
CA ARG A 179 5.59 6.66 16.26
C ARG A 179 6.05 6.92 14.83
N PHE A 180 5.14 6.89 13.88
CA PHE A 180 5.44 7.10 12.45
C PHE A 180 5.89 8.54 12.19
N SER A 181 5.25 9.53 12.80
CA SER A 181 5.65 10.94 12.65
C SER A 181 7.05 11.22 13.23
N VAL A 182 7.43 10.57 14.33
CA VAL A 182 8.79 10.69 14.88
C VAL A 182 9.81 10.05 13.94
N ALA A 183 9.52 8.85 13.44
CA ALA A 183 10.41 8.14 12.51
C ALA A 183 10.61 8.90 11.18
N GLN A 184 9.54 9.50 10.65
CA GLN A 184 9.64 10.31 9.43
C GLN A 184 10.34 11.65 9.66
N GLY A 185 10.17 12.28 10.83
CA GLY A 185 10.87 13.52 11.20
C GLY A 185 12.39 13.34 11.22
N THR A 186 12.88 12.24 11.76
CA THR A 186 14.33 11.93 11.77
C THR A 186 14.88 11.62 10.37
N ASN A 187 14.09 10.97 9.51
CA ASN A 187 14.47 10.70 8.11
C ASN A 187 14.60 11.98 7.27
N VAL A 188 13.77 12.99 7.51
CA VAL A 188 13.85 14.28 6.81
C VAL A 188 15.17 15.00 7.11
N VAL A 189 15.63 14.99 8.35
CA VAL A 189 16.90 15.60 8.73
C VAL A 189 18.09 14.90 8.06
N GLY A 190 18.08 13.57 7.95
CA GLY A 190 19.15 12.81 7.28
C GLY A 190 19.22 13.03 5.76
N ARG A 191 18.15 13.53 5.12
CA ARG A 191 18.08 13.81 3.68
C ARG A 191 18.67 15.17 3.29
N LEU A 192 18.93 16.05 4.24
CA LEU A 192 19.57 17.36 3.99
C LEU A 192 21.09 17.24 3.75
N VAL A 193 21.64 16.03 3.74
CA VAL A 193 23.07 15.80 3.49
C VAL A 193 23.35 15.84 1.98
N PRO A 194 24.24 16.72 1.50
CA PRO A 194 24.55 16.85 0.08
C PRO A 194 25.33 15.64 -0.49
N PHE A 195 25.46 15.56 -1.82
CA PHE A 195 26.29 14.60 -2.58
C PHE A 195 25.81 13.14 -2.70
N GLY A 196 24.50 12.90 -2.91
CA GLY A 196 23.97 11.55 -3.23
C GLY A 196 23.86 10.62 -2.02
N VAL A 197 24.38 10.99 -0.86
CA VAL A 197 24.19 10.28 0.42
C VAL A 197 22.70 10.19 0.76
N GLY A 198 21.91 11.21 0.39
CA GLY A 198 20.45 11.22 0.56
C GLY A 198 19.72 10.06 -0.12
N ALA A 199 20.19 9.62 -1.31
CA ALA A 199 19.60 8.47 -2.01
C ALA A 199 19.82 7.15 -1.24
N VAL A 200 21.03 6.97 -0.69
CA VAL A 200 21.39 5.79 0.10
C VAL A 200 20.62 5.79 1.43
N ILE A 201 20.54 6.93 2.11
CA ILE A 201 19.80 7.08 3.37
C ILE A 201 18.28 6.89 3.14
N GLY A 202 17.71 7.54 2.10
CA GLY A 202 16.29 7.42 1.77
C GLY A 202 15.90 6.01 1.34
N GLY A 203 16.63 5.45 0.37
CA GLY A 203 16.39 4.09 -0.12
C GLY A 203 16.67 3.03 0.95
N GLY A 204 17.79 3.14 1.68
CA GLY A 204 18.16 2.23 2.75
C GLY A 204 17.19 2.27 3.92
N GLY A 205 16.78 3.47 4.34
CA GLY A 205 15.79 3.65 5.41
C GLY A 205 14.43 3.01 5.06
N ASN A 206 13.92 3.28 3.86
CA ASN A 206 12.67 2.66 3.38
C ASN A 206 12.82 1.14 3.19
N HIS A 207 13.98 0.66 2.76
CA HIS A 207 14.25 -0.78 2.68
C HIS A 207 14.16 -1.46 4.04
N LEU A 208 14.78 -0.87 5.06
CA LEU A 208 14.76 -1.41 6.44
C LEU A 208 13.35 -1.42 7.02
N LEU A 209 12.59 -0.32 6.86
CA LEU A 209 11.18 -0.26 7.25
C LEU A 209 10.34 -1.28 6.47
N GLY A 210 10.56 -1.40 5.16
CA GLY A 210 9.89 -2.38 4.33
C GLY A 210 10.17 -3.82 4.78
N ARG A 211 11.41 -4.15 5.12
CA ARG A 211 11.76 -5.47 5.68
C ARG A 211 11.10 -5.74 7.03
N GLN A 212 10.93 -4.72 7.87
CA GLN A 212 10.18 -4.85 9.11
C GLN A 212 8.72 -5.20 8.83
N ILE A 213 8.09 -4.52 7.87
CA ILE A 213 6.69 -4.79 7.46
C ILE A 213 6.55 -6.21 6.90
N VAL A 214 7.49 -6.66 6.07
CA VAL A 214 7.51 -8.03 5.55
C VAL A 214 7.64 -9.07 6.68
N ARG A 215 8.51 -8.84 7.66
CA ARG A 215 8.62 -9.71 8.83
C ARG A 215 7.31 -9.73 9.62
N SER A 216 6.77 -8.55 9.92
CA SER A 216 5.49 -8.40 10.63
C SER A 216 4.33 -9.12 9.91
N ALA A 217 4.32 -9.12 8.57
CA ALA A 217 3.35 -9.88 7.79
C ALA A 217 3.51 -11.39 7.98
N ARG A 218 4.74 -11.89 7.93
CA ARG A 218 5.03 -13.32 8.15
C ARG A 218 4.64 -13.77 9.55
N ASP A 219 4.96 -12.95 10.56
CA ASP A 219 4.59 -13.21 11.96
C ASP A 219 3.07 -13.13 12.17
N GLY A 220 2.39 -12.29 11.38
CA GLY A 220 0.95 -12.05 11.48
C GLY A 220 0.08 -13.12 10.83
N PHE A 221 0.55 -13.76 9.79
CA PHE A 221 -0.24 -14.73 9.01
C PHE A 221 0.36 -16.15 9.02
N GLY A 222 1.62 -16.30 9.44
CA GLY A 222 2.30 -17.57 9.47
C GLY A 222 2.65 -18.12 8.08
N PRO A 223 2.71 -19.46 7.93
CA PRO A 223 3.07 -20.10 6.67
C PRO A 223 2.02 -19.86 5.59
N ALA A 224 2.49 -19.80 4.33
CA ALA A 224 1.61 -19.67 3.19
C ALA A 224 0.62 -20.84 3.10
N PRO A 225 -0.63 -20.60 2.68
CA PRO A 225 -1.59 -21.68 2.46
C PRO A 225 -1.12 -22.62 1.33
N GLU A 226 -1.58 -23.86 1.34
CA GLU A 226 -1.25 -24.84 0.31
C GLU A 226 -1.91 -24.49 -1.04
N THR A 227 -3.12 -23.99 -0.99
CA THR A 227 -3.92 -23.66 -2.18
C THR A 227 -4.40 -22.20 -2.14
N PHE A 228 -4.66 -21.64 -3.32
CA PHE A 228 -5.27 -20.32 -3.42
C PHE A 228 -6.75 -20.38 -3.06
N PRO A 229 -7.31 -19.31 -2.45
CA PRO A 229 -8.73 -19.16 -2.33
C PRO A 229 -9.39 -19.12 -3.71
N GLU A 230 -10.66 -19.56 -3.78
CA GLU A 230 -11.40 -19.74 -5.02
C GLU A 230 -11.43 -18.47 -5.91
N TRP A 231 -11.64 -17.31 -5.31
CA TRP A 231 -11.70 -16.02 -6.05
C TRP A 231 -10.36 -15.56 -6.64
N LEU A 232 -9.25 -16.15 -6.23
CA LEU A 232 -7.94 -15.95 -6.83
C LEU A 232 -7.62 -16.98 -7.91
N THR A 233 -8.44 -18.03 -8.05
CA THR A 233 -8.25 -19.02 -9.10
C THR A 233 -8.47 -18.36 -10.45
N PRO A 234 -7.56 -18.54 -11.43
CA PRO A 234 -7.76 -17.99 -12.75
C PRO A 234 -9.05 -18.53 -13.36
N ILE A 235 -9.97 -17.68 -13.72
CA ILE A 235 -11.08 -18.09 -14.57
C ILE A 235 -10.45 -18.60 -15.87
N ALA A 236 -10.63 -19.90 -16.16
CA ALA A 236 -10.16 -20.48 -17.39
C ALA A 236 -10.66 -19.60 -18.54
N ARG A 237 -9.76 -19.10 -19.38
CA ARG A 237 -10.18 -18.36 -20.56
C ARG A 237 -10.98 -19.34 -21.40
N VAL A 238 -12.29 -19.10 -21.52
CA VAL A 238 -13.07 -19.76 -22.55
C VAL A 238 -12.32 -19.49 -23.86
N PRO A 239 -11.85 -20.53 -24.58
CA PRO A 239 -11.18 -20.34 -25.84
C PRO A 239 -12.10 -19.45 -26.69
N ARG A 240 -11.58 -18.32 -27.17
CA ARG A 240 -12.34 -17.53 -28.13
C ARG A 240 -12.62 -18.46 -29.31
N THR A 241 -13.88 -18.74 -29.57
CA THR A 241 -14.28 -19.40 -30.79
C THR A 241 -13.50 -18.75 -31.92
N PRO A 242 -12.79 -19.55 -32.76
CA PRO A 242 -12.11 -18.99 -33.94
C PRO A 242 -13.12 -18.10 -34.67
N ARG A 243 -12.74 -16.84 -34.91
CA ARG A 243 -13.60 -15.99 -35.77
C ARG A 243 -13.82 -16.76 -37.06
N GLU A 244 -15.08 -17.04 -37.34
CA GLU A 244 -15.47 -17.60 -38.63
C GLU A 244 -14.74 -16.82 -39.74
N PRO A 245 -14.09 -17.51 -40.71
CA PRO A 245 -13.44 -16.84 -41.82
C PRO A 245 -14.44 -15.88 -42.45
N ARG A 246 -14.08 -14.61 -42.56
CA ARG A 246 -14.93 -13.62 -43.22
C ARG A 246 -15.24 -14.14 -44.63
N ASP A 247 -16.50 -14.42 -44.91
CA ASP A 247 -16.96 -14.73 -46.27
C ASP A 247 -16.54 -13.57 -47.18
N PRO A 248 -15.65 -13.80 -48.16
CA PRO A 248 -15.19 -12.77 -49.07
C PRO A 248 -16.32 -12.18 -49.95
N ARG A 249 -17.49 -12.82 -49.98
CA ARG A 249 -18.67 -12.37 -50.74
C ARG A 249 -19.60 -11.45 -49.92
N ARG A 250 -19.40 -11.25 -48.60
CA ARG A 250 -20.17 -10.25 -47.86
C ARG A 250 -19.61 -8.86 -48.12
N PRO A 251 -20.37 -7.96 -48.77
CA PRO A 251 -19.93 -6.58 -48.94
C PRO A 251 -19.68 -5.95 -47.56
N GLY A 252 -18.49 -5.35 -47.38
CA GLY A 252 -18.14 -4.68 -46.15
C GLY A 252 -19.15 -3.54 -45.88
N LEU A 253 -19.62 -3.45 -44.65
CA LEU A 253 -20.43 -2.30 -44.21
C LEU A 253 -19.76 -1.01 -44.66
N PRO A 254 -20.52 -0.07 -45.30
CA PRO A 254 -19.96 1.20 -45.73
C PRO A 254 -19.29 1.92 -44.57
N ARG A 255 -18.05 2.35 -44.80
CA ARG A 255 -17.34 3.16 -43.83
C ARG A 255 -18.10 4.47 -43.65
N LEU A 256 -18.61 4.72 -42.44
CA LEU A 256 -19.20 6.01 -42.10
C LEU A 256 -18.18 7.14 -42.40
N PRO A 257 -18.61 8.21 -43.07
CA PRO A 257 -17.72 9.32 -43.38
C PRO A 257 -17.14 9.88 -42.09
N ARG A 258 -15.81 10.10 -42.08
CA ARG A 258 -15.13 10.74 -40.97
C ARG A 258 -15.75 12.15 -40.79
N ARG A 259 -16.27 12.44 -39.60
CA ARG A 259 -16.70 13.80 -39.25
C ARG A 259 -15.56 14.77 -39.56
N PRO A 260 -15.82 15.88 -40.28
CA PRO A 260 -14.81 16.89 -40.51
C PRO A 260 -14.30 17.43 -39.16
N ARG A 261 -12.97 17.56 -39.03
CA ARG A 261 -12.36 18.25 -37.89
C ARG A 261 -12.81 19.74 -37.96
N VAL A 262 -13.53 20.16 -36.94
CA VAL A 262 -13.82 21.59 -36.74
C VAL A 262 -12.47 22.28 -36.42
N PRO A 263 -12.08 23.33 -37.18
CA PRO A 263 -10.87 24.07 -36.85
C PRO A 263 -11.06 24.77 -35.50
N LYS A 264 -10.04 24.68 -34.65
CA LYS A 264 -10.00 25.43 -33.37
C LYS A 264 -10.02 26.93 -33.71
N ALA A 265 -11.01 27.66 -33.22
CA ALA A 265 -11.06 29.11 -33.34
C ALA A 265 -9.78 29.70 -32.73
N ILE A 266 -9.14 30.58 -33.51
CA ILE A 266 -7.99 31.38 -33.07
C ILE A 266 -8.58 32.47 -32.19
N GLU A 267 -8.32 32.42 -30.88
CA GLU A 267 -8.60 33.55 -30.00
C GLU A 267 -7.65 34.70 -30.35
N THR A 268 -8.22 35.76 -30.85
CA THR A 268 -7.53 37.04 -31.04
C THR A 268 -7.30 37.70 -29.68
N PRO A 269 -6.08 38.16 -29.34
CA PRO A 269 -5.86 38.91 -28.11
C PRO A 269 -6.50 40.30 -28.24
N GLU A 270 -7.37 40.64 -27.30
CA GLU A 270 -7.86 42.03 -27.12
C GLU A 270 -6.71 42.91 -26.65
N ILE A 271 -6.61 44.11 -27.26
CA ILE A 271 -5.66 45.19 -26.98
C ILE A 271 -6.08 45.94 -25.74
#